data_660e9af01da6798698d2e13e605e4c11
#
_entry.id   660e9af01da6798698d2e13e605e4c11
#
_cell.length_a   1.000
_cell.length_b   1.000
_cell.length_c   1.000
_cell.angle_alpha   90.00
_cell.angle_beta   90.00
_cell.angle_gamma   90.00
#
_symmetry.space_group_name_H-M   'P 1'
#
loop_
_entity.id
_entity.type
_entity.pdbx_description
1 polymer ?
#
loop_
_entity_poly.entity_id
_entity_poly.type
_entity_poly.pdbx_seq_one_letter_code
_entity_poly.pdbx_strand_id
1 'polypeptide(L)'
;MTLLPAWKGTLIVFIMAFSFFTVGVFAEDQSLGRVRIASFVGPRQVAPDTAFSLSLDVEYEVRAATTIRAAIFEGLLSVGAPLWQSDNASVAGGGDKVWTLNLTAPSFEGTIQFSAYAYYLDNGVWKFYNDTVLGPGYGQVTIKVSRYATLKVDLGVPGLAVTLGNSSEMTTQAGDLNATLLVGMPYQLSVPSDQEYQNSTRIIFSGWQDGTNQTQRFISLTGDTQLIGYYRTQYLLKVTSSQSGYSYQKWYDAGSNATLQEVNFVPTSWPLALFGGKYVFSGWSGDVNSRSSEISFTMNSPKTIYANFSIDYGLLIFPIIVALGIIGEIILLALKRRKRTKTTLGPSTERPTCPNCGEDIEKEWVHCIHCGNNLGPSEDADAK
;
A
#
# COMPACT_ATOMS: atom_id res chain seq x y z
N MET A 1 -49.42 22.58 -49.14
CA MET A 1 -50.83 22.98 -48.83
C MET A 1 -51.47 21.80 -48.12
N THR A 2 -51.29 21.74 -46.77
CA THR A 2 -52.03 20.80 -45.91
C THR A 2 -51.97 21.39 -44.48
N LEU A 3 -53.13 21.69 -43.98
CA LEU A 3 -53.43 22.42 -42.77
C LEU A 3 -53.15 21.57 -41.50
N LEU A 4 -52.49 22.20 -40.51
CA LEU A 4 -52.36 21.72 -39.14
C LEU A 4 -53.68 21.96 -38.39
N PRO A 5 -54.15 21.03 -37.55
CA PRO A 5 -55.32 21.25 -36.69
C PRO A 5 -54.91 22.02 -35.45
N ALA A 6 -55.72 23.07 -35.15
CA ALA A 6 -55.62 23.90 -33.99
C ALA A 6 -55.93 23.11 -32.70
N TRP A 7 -55.04 23.14 -31.72
CA TRP A 7 -55.24 22.67 -30.36
C TRP A 7 -56.02 23.73 -29.59
N LYS A 8 -57.27 23.41 -29.25
CA LYS A 8 -58.07 24.19 -28.33
C LYS A 8 -57.59 23.88 -26.91
N GLY A 9 -56.76 24.75 -26.38
CA GLY A 9 -56.42 24.75 -24.94
C GLY A 9 -57.61 25.17 -24.10
N THR A 10 -58.15 24.21 -23.34
CA THR A 10 -59.14 24.51 -22.29
C THR A 10 -58.42 25.12 -21.12
N LEU A 11 -58.54 26.43 -20.89
CA LEU A 11 -58.08 27.16 -19.75
C LEU A 11 -58.97 26.77 -18.55
N ILE A 12 -58.50 25.86 -17.69
CA ILE A 12 -59.09 25.59 -16.40
C ILE A 12 -58.64 26.68 -15.44
N VAL A 13 -59.50 27.66 -15.24
CA VAL A 13 -59.33 28.67 -14.19
C VAL A 13 -59.65 28.04 -12.83
N PHE A 14 -58.61 27.67 -12.09
CA PHE A 14 -58.76 27.34 -10.66
C PHE A 14 -59.08 28.63 -9.93
N ILE A 15 -60.32 28.85 -9.59
CA ILE A 15 -60.73 29.86 -8.62
C ILE A 15 -60.34 29.28 -7.26
N MET A 16 -59.14 29.66 -6.75
CA MET A 16 -58.85 29.50 -5.34
C MET A 16 -59.77 30.42 -4.56
N ALA A 17 -60.80 29.84 -3.93
CA ALA A 17 -61.53 30.49 -2.90
C ALA A 17 -60.59 30.76 -1.71
N PHE A 18 -59.98 31.95 -1.67
CA PHE A 18 -59.34 32.45 -0.48
C PHE A 18 -60.45 32.62 0.60
N SER A 19 -60.69 31.58 1.39
CA SER A 19 -61.33 31.77 2.68
C SER A 19 -60.39 32.60 3.49
N PHE A 20 -60.71 33.88 3.66
CA PHE A 20 -60.11 34.72 4.68
C PHE A 20 -60.43 34.09 6.04
N PHE A 21 -59.58 33.13 6.47
CA PHE A 21 -59.45 32.87 7.87
C PHE A 21 -58.90 34.19 8.45
N THR A 22 -59.74 34.92 9.16
CA THR A 22 -59.29 35.91 10.10
C THR A 22 -58.34 35.18 11.04
N VAL A 23 -57.03 35.30 10.77
CA VAL A 23 -56.01 34.99 11.75
C VAL A 23 -56.29 35.92 12.90
N GLY A 24 -57.02 35.46 13.92
CA GLY A 24 -57.01 36.09 15.20
C GLY A 24 -55.54 36.19 15.58
N VAL A 25 -55.04 37.40 15.62
CA VAL A 25 -53.76 37.71 16.23
C VAL A 25 -53.96 37.31 17.69
N PHE A 26 -53.70 36.05 18.02
CA PHE A 26 -53.54 35.66 19.40
C PHE A 26 -52.33 36.45 19.89
N ALA A 27 -52.58 37.41 20.78
CA ALA A 27 -51.52 38.10 21.48
C ALA A 27 -50.60 37.02 22.04
N GLU A 28 -49.39 36.98 21.52
CA GLU A 28 -48.32 36.13 21.99
C GLU A 28 -48.25 36.30 23.51
N ASP A 29 -48.53 35.24 24.27
CA ASP A 29 -48.39 35.29 25.72
C ASP A 29 -46.87 35.24 26.04
N GLN A 30 -46.24 36.40 25.87
CA GLN A 30 -44.81 36.58 26.17
C GLN A 30 -44.47 36.27 27.64
N SER A 31 -45.48 36.01 28.49
CA SER A 31 -45.28 35.67 29.88
C SER A 31 -44.70 34.30 30.14
N LEU A 32 -44.94 33.33 29.24
CA LEU A 32 -44.54 31.93 29.44
C LEU A 32 -43.06 31.67 29.05
N GLY A 33 -42.57 32.32 27.97
CA GLY A 33 -41.26 31.99 27.38
C GLY A 33 -41.38 30.98 26.22
N ARG A 34 -40.46 30.03 26.12
CA ARG A 34 -40.34 29.10 24.98
C ARG A 34 -40.48 27.63 25.44
N VAL A 35 -41.25 26.84 24.70
CA VAL A 35 -41.28 25.34 24.83
C VAL A 35 -41.32 24.79 23.41
N ARG A 36 -40.23 24.25 22.94
CA ARG A 36 -40.13 23.78 21.56
C ARG A 36 -39.58 22.36 21.50
N ILE A 37 -39.84 21.64 20.40
CA ILE A 37 -39.15 20.38 20.09
C ILE A 37 -37.80 20.72 19.49
N ALA A 38 -36.72 20.43 20.23
CA ALA A 38 -35.34 20.57 19.78
C ALA A 38 -34.97 19.44 18.80
N SER A 39 -35.40 18.22 19.09
CA SER A 39 -35.26 17.11 18.19
C SER A 39 -36.33 16.04 18.41
N PHE A 40 -36.76 15.40 17.33
CA PHE A 40 -37.57 14.20 17.34
C PHE A 40 -36.99 13.23 16.33
N VAL A 41 -36.37 12.14 16.82
CA VAL A 41 -35.57 11.23 16.02
C VAL A 41 -35.94 9.77 16.27
N GLY A 42 -35.76 8.97 15.23
CA GLY A 42 -35.90 7.52 15.23
C GLY A 42 -35.04 6.89 14.16
N PRO A 43 -35.02 5.57 14.05
CA PRO A 43 -34.32 4.91 12.97
C PRO A 43 -34.96 5.27 11.62
N ARG A 44 -34.15 5.38 10.57
CA ARG A 44 -34.70 5.63 9.21
C ARG A 44 -35.43 4.43 8.65
N GLN A 45 -35.07 3.23 9.10
CA GLN A 45 -35.63 1.96 8.62
C GLN A 45 -35.54 0.90 9.71
N VAL A 46 -36.52 0.03 9.77
CA VAL A 46 -36.60 -1.13 10.69
C VAL A 46 -37.11 -2.35 9.95
N ALA A 47 -36.87 -3.53 10.52
CA ALA A 47 -37.50 -4.75 10.02
C ALA A 47 -38.94 -4.90 10.62
N PRO A 48 -39.83 -5.66 9.96
CA PRO A 48 -41.10 -6.05 10.54
C PRO A 48 -40.89 -6.73 11.89
N ASP A 49 -41.84 -6.50 12.80
CA ASP A 49 -41.88 -7.13 14.14
C ASP A 49 -40.65 -6.85 15.03
N THR A 50 -39.80 -5.92 14.68
CA THR A 50 -38.63 -5.54 15.49
C THR A 50 -38.90 -4.34 16.38
N ALA A 51 -38.31 -4.36 17.57
CA ALA A 51 -38.33 -3.22 18.49
C ALA A 51 -37.47 -2.07 17.99
N PHE A 52 -37.95 -0.83 18.17
CA PHE A 52 -37.19 0.38 17.90
C PHE A 52 -37.56 1.47 18.91
N SER A 53 -36.76 2.52 19.00
CA SER A 53 -36.97 3.63 19.91
C SER A 53 -37.10 4.95 19.17
N LEU A 54 -38.01 5.80 19.64
CA LEU A 54 -38.11 7.20 19.28
C LEU A 54 -37.58 8.03 20.44
N SER A 55 -36.73 9.02 20.14
CA SER A 55 -36.22 9.97 21.12
C SER A 55 -36.77 11.35 20.82
N LEU A 56 -37.35 11.99 21.84
CA LEU A 56 -37.94 13.30 21.78
C LEU A 56 -37.24 14.21 22.79
N ASP A 57 -36.66 15.28 22.28
CA ASP A 57 -36.01 16.32 23.08
C ASP A 57 -36.83 17.62 23.01
N VAL A 58 -37.26 18.09 24.17
CA VAL A 58 -37.99 19.34 24.31
C VAL A 58 -37.15 20.34 25.07
N GLU A 59 -36.73 21.38 24.37
CA GLU A 59 -36.06 22.54 24.96
C GLU A 59 -37.09 23.52 25.52
N TYR A 60 -36.86 24.02 26.73
CA TYR A 60 -37.70 25.03 27.34
C TYR A 60 -36.87 26.17 27.92
N GLU A 61 -37.45 27.38 27.86
CA GLU A 61 -36.96 28.59 28.51
C GLU A 61 -38.20 29.34 29.07
N VAL A 62 -38.55 29.03 30.32
CA VAL A 62 -39.79 29.53 30.92
C VAL A 62 -39.48 30.58 31.99
N ARG A 63 -40.25 31.70 32.01
CA ARG A 63 -40.07 32.81 32.95
C ARG A 63 -40.66 32.51 34.34
N ALA A 64 -41.68 31.70 34.39
CA ALA A 64 -42.32 31.25 35.62
C ALA A 64 -42.38 29.72 35.62
N ALA A 65 -42.32 29.10 36.80
CA ALA A 65 -42.47 27.65 36.92
C ALA A 65 -43.80 27.20 36.29
N THR A 66 -43.69 26.23 35.38
CA THR A 66 -44.86 25.62 34.73
C THR A 66 -44.67 24.10 34.63
N THR A 67 -45.67 23.44 34.12
CA THR A 67 -45.59 22.01 33.84
C THR A 67 -45.63 21.78 32.31
N ILE A 68 -44.72 20.98 31.81
CA ILE A 68 -44.70 20.58 30.41
C ILE A 68 -44.97 19.08 30.28
N ARG A 69 -45.45 18.68 29.12
CA ARG A 69 -45.57 17.30 28.69
C ARG A 69 -45.42 17.20 27.16
N ALA A 70 -45.19 16.01 26.67
CA ALA A 70 -45.18 15.74 25.25
C ALA A 70 -46.15 14.59 24.91
N ALA A 71 -46.62 14.59 23.67
CA ALA A 71 -47.43 13.50 23.14
C ALA A 71 -46.95 13.13 21.74
N ILE A 72 -46.97 11.85 21.44
CA ILE A 72 -46.63 11.30 20.13
C ILE A 72 -47.87 10.64 19.53
N PHE A 73 -48.14 10.95 18.28
CA PHE A 73 -49.28 10.44 17.52
C PHE A 73 -48.73 9.63 16.33
N GLU A 74 -49.48 8.60 15.92
CA GLU A 74 -49.27 7.96 14.64
C GLU A 74 -49.87 8.84 13.52
N GLY A 75 -49.09 9.00 12.43
CA GLY A 75 -49.44 9.88 11.32
C GLY A 75 -48.87 11.29 11.43
N LEU A 76 -49.26 12.14 10.50
CA LEU A 76 -48.72 13.51 10.33
C LEU A 76 -49.47 14.56 11.17
N LEU A 77 -50.60 14.21 11.75
CA LEU A 77 -51.44 15.18 12.46
C LEU A 77 -51.80 14.62 13.85
N SER A 78 -51.99 15.52 14.79
CA SER A 78 -52.46 15.22 16.17
C SER A 78 -53.95 14.96 16.22
N VAL A 79 -54.43 14.03 15.41
CA VAL A 79 -55.87 13.65 15.36
C VAL A 79 -56.09 12.37 16.15
N GLY A 80 -57.04 12.44 17.06
CA GLY A 80 -57.40 11.28 17.91
C GLY A 80 -56.62 11.22 19.23
N ALA A 81 -56.60 10.03 19.83
CA ALA A 81 -55.84 9.80 21.05
C ALA A 81 -54.34 9.67 20.72
N PRO A 82 -53.46 10.22 21.55
CA PRO A 82 -52.03 10.03 21.35
C PRO A 82 -51.63 8.55 21.50
N LEU A 83 -50.68 8.09 20.69
CA LEU A 83 -50.06 6.80 20.84
C LEU A 83 -49.33 6.68 22.19
N TRP A 84 -48.72 7.80 22.59
CA TRP A 84 -47.99 7.93 23.83
C TRP A 84 -48.03 9.36 24.35
N GLN A 85 -48.09 9.50 25.66
CA GLN A 85 -47.99 10.79 26.35
C GLN A 85 -47.01 10.66 27.50
N SER A 86 -46.11 11.65 27.62
CA SER A 86 -45.12 11.71 28.70
C SER A 86 -45.75 11.92 30.06
N ASP A 87 -45.02 11.62 31.11
CA ASP A 87 -45.27 12.18 32.43
C ASP A 87 -45.19 13.69 32.42
N ASN A 88 -45.91 14.31 33.36
CA ASN A 88 -45.86 15.73 33.59
C ASN A 88 -44.50 16.14 34.19
N ALA A 89 -43.79 17.05 33.58
CA ALA A 89 -42.52 17.57 34.07
C ALA A 89 -42.69 19.03 34.55
N SER A 90 -42.48 19.27 35.84
CA SER A 90 -42.38 20.62 36.36
C SER A 90 -41.05 21.25 36.00
N VAL A 91 -41.09 22.41 35.34
CA VAL A 91 -39.91 23.09 34.81
C VAL A 91 -39.88 24.54 35.22
N ALA A 92 -38.67 25.11 35.39
CA ALA A 92 -38.44 26.51 35.68
C ALA A 92 -37.11 26.93 35.05
N GLY A 93 -37.06 28.17 34.53
CA GLY A 93 -35.87 28.68 33.85
C GLY A 93 -35.65 28.00 32.48
N GLY A 94 -34.41 27.76 32.11
CA GLY A 94 -34.04 27.13 30.84
C GLY A 94 -33.48 25.73 31.04
N GLY A 95 -33.73 24.82 30.08
CA GLY A 95 -33.21 23.45 30.06
C GLY A 95 -33.84 22.59 28.96
N ASP A 96 -33.50 21.32 29.01
CA ASP A 96 -33.99 20.31 28.08
C ASP A 96 -34.65 19.15 28.84
N LYS A 97 -35.61 18.51 28.19
CA LYS A 97 -36.27 17.31 28.70
C LYS A 97 -36.35 16.26 27.61
N VAL A 98 -35.64 15.15 27.82
CA VAL A 98 -35.60 14.03 26.87
C VAL A 98 -36.53 12.92 27.33
N TRP A 99 -37.34 12.43 26.39
CA TRP A 99 -38.16 11.23 26.57
C TRP A 99 -37.87 10.22 25.48
N THR A 100 -37.95 8.95 25.86
CA THR A 100 -37.74 7.83 24.90
C THR A 100 -38.99 6.94 24.92
N LEU A 101 -39.50 6.64 23.73
CA LEU A 101 -40.60 5.71 23.51
C LEU A 101 -40.11 4.48 22.77
N ASN A 102 -40.33 3.30 23.35
CA ASN A 102 -40.04 2.02 22.71
C ASN A 102 -41.30 1.48 22.04
N LEU A 103 -41.19 1.13 20.78
CA LEU A 103 -42.27 0.62 19.93
C LEU A 103 -41.81 -0.67 19.22
N THR A 104 -42.79 -1.39 18.69
CA THR A 104 -42.53 -2.52 17.78
C THR A 104 -43.03 -2.15 16.38
N ALA A 105 -42.22 -2.41 15.38
CA ALA A 105 -42.61 -2.18 13.99
C ALA A 105 -43.80 -3.12 13.60
N PRO A 106 -44.70 -2.67 12.71
CA PRO A 106 -45.75 -3.51 12.21
C PRO A 106 -45.18 -4.70 11.42
N SER A 107 -45.97 -5.78 11.32
CA SER A 107 -45.57 -6.99 10.58
C SER A 107 -45.63 -6.88 9.06
N PHE A 108 -46.08 -5.74 8.53
CA PHE A 108 -46.13 -5.45 7.09
C PHE A 108 -45.07 -4.44 6.65
N GLU A 109 -44.65 -4.56 5.39
CA GLU A 109 -43.73 -3.58 4.78
C GLU A 109 -44.46 -2.29 4.42
N GLY A 110 -43.85 -1.15 4.64
CA GLY A 110 -44.45 0.12 4.33
C GLY A 110 -43.69 1.31 4.95
N THR A 111 -44.43 2.38 5.15
CA THR A 111 -43.93 3.59 5.79
C THR A 111 -44.85 3.93 6.96
N ILE A 112 -44.25 4.11 8.14
CA ILE A 112 -44.92 4.60 9.32
C ILE A 112 -44.43 6.02 9.62
N GLN A 113 -45.35 6.85 10.04
CA GLN A 113 -45.05 8.25 10.34
C GLN A 113 -45.50 8.56 11.75
N PHE A 114 -44.72 9.38 12.45
CA PHE A 114 -45.04 9.84 13.79
C PHE A 114 -44.90 11.33 13.83
N SER A 115 -45.78 11.96 14.59
CA SER A 115 -45.71 13.38 14.95
C SER A 115 -45.70 13.56 16.46
N ALA A 116 -44.82 14.41 16.95
CA ALA A 116 -44.68 14.76 18.36
C ALA A 116 -45.10 16.18 18.58
N TYR A 117 -45.72 16.45 19.74
CA TYR A 117 -46.19 17.77 20.13
C TYR A 117 -45.78 18.05 21.57
N ALA A 118 -45.31 19.28 21.84
CA ALA A 118 -45.03 19.77 23.17
C ALA A 118 -46.18 20.64 23.70
N TYR A 119 -46.56 20.38 24.93
CA TYR A 119 -47.64 21.12 25.63
C TYR A 119 -47.11 21.72 26.92
N TYR A 120 -47.74 22.81 27.34
CA TYR A 120 -47.53 23.45 28.63
C TYR A 120 -48.86 23.64 29.35
N LEU A 121 -48.82 23.71 30.68
CA LEU A 121 -49.98 23.92 31.51
C LEU A 121 -50.12 25.42 31.79
N ASP A 122 -51.22 26.02 31.33
CA ASP A 122 -51.56 27.40 31.61
C ASP A 122 -52.94 27.48 32.29
N ASN A 123 -52.97 28.05 33.50
CA ASN A 123 -54.19 28.22 34.30
C ASN A 123 -55.03 26.93 34.40
N GLY A 124 -54.37 25.77 34.55
CA GLY A 124 -55.01 24.47 34.67
C GLY A 124 -55.46 23.85 33.34
N VAL A 125 -55.16 24.48 32.19
CA VAL A 125 -55.51 23.97 30.86
C VAL A 125 -54.22 23.67 30.08
N TRP A 126 -54.15 22.49 29.46
CA TRP A 126 -53.06 22.15 28.60
C TRP A 126 -53.16 22.84 27.25
N LYS A 127 -52.16 23.63 26.92
CA LYS A 127 -52.04 24.33 25.63
C LYS A 127 -50.93 23.77 24.80
N PHE A 128 -51.15 23.69 23.48
CA PHE A 128 -50.11 23.35 22.52
C PHE A 128 -49.22 24.57 22.28
N TYR A 129 -47.91 24.37 22.39
CA TYR A 129 -46.97 25.44 22.06
C TYR A 129 -46.77 25.46 20.53
N ASN A 130 -47.07 26.59 19.92
CA ASN A 130 -46.89 26.79 18.48
C ASN A 130 -46.47 28.23 18.24
N ASP A 131 -45.17 28.45 18.19
CA ASP A 131 -44.58 29.74 17.90
C ASP A 131 -43.81 29.66 16.58
N THR A 132 -44.18 30.52 15.64
CA THR A 132 -43.59 30.57 14.31
C THR A 132 -42.21 31.26 14.29
N VAL A 133 -41.88 32.03 15.31
CA VAL A 133 -40.63 32.79 15.42
C VAL A 133 -39.59 32.03 16.24
N LEU A 134 -39.99 31.48 17.39
CA LEU A 134 -39.09 30.82 18.34
C LEU A 134 -38.91 29.33 18.07
N GLY A 135 -39.61 28.78 17.09
CA GLY A 135 -39.52 27.39 16.64
C GLY A 135 -40.78 26.57 16.91
N PRO A 136 -41.02 25.49 16.16
CA PRO A 136 -42.26 24.73 16.26
C PRO A 136 -42.28 23.90 17.53
N GLY A 137 -43.45 23.85 18.19
CA GLY A 137 -43.75 22.88 19.26
C GLY A 137 -44.10 21.50 18.76
N TYR A 138 -43.76 21.16 17.50
CA TYR A 138 -44.01 19.86 16.91
C TYR A 138 -42.78 19.35 16.14
N GLY A 139 -42.67 18.05 16.05
CA GLY A 139 -41.65 17.33 15.25
C GLY A 139 -42.27 16.16 14.51
N GLN A 140 -41.61 15.72 13.43
CA GLN A 140 -42.09 14.59 12.63
C GLN A 140 -40.95 13.64 12.33
N VAL A 141 -41.25 12.36 12.32
CA VAL A 141 -40.31 11.30 11.88
C VAL A 141 -41.04 10.28 10.99
N THR A 142 -40.34 9.87 9.95
CA THR A 142 -40.84 8.87 9.00
C THR A 142 -39.90 7.69 9.02
N ILE A 143 -40.43 6.49 9.23
CA ILE A 143 -39.67 5.25 9.34
C ILE A 143 -40.15 4.27 8.26
N LYS A 144 -39.22 3.72 7.49
CA LYS A 144 -39.52 2.67 6.51
C LYS A 144 -39.45 1.32 7.19
N VAL A 145 -40.51 0.50 7.01
CA VAL A 145 -40.51 -0.91 7.45
C VAL A 145 -40.20 -1.76 6.23
N SER A 146 -39.12 -2.54 6.29
CA SER A 146 -38.66 -3.35 5.15
C SER A 146 -38.12 -4.68 5.66
N ARG A 147 -38.40 -5.75 4.89
CA ARG A 147 -37.88 -7.10 5.17
C ARG A 147 -36.35 -7.15 5.04
N TYR A 148 -35.78 -8.23 5.57
CA TYR A 148 -34.42 -8.63 5.31
C TYR A 148 -34.32 -9.41 3.98
N ALA A 149 -33.14 -9.32 3.38
CA ALA A 149 -32.71 -10.13 2.25
C ALA A 149 -31.26 -10.57 2.44
N THR A 150 -30.89 -11.66 1.80
CA THR A 150 -29.52 -12.19 1.84
C THR A 150 -28.68 -11.58 0.72
N LEU A 151 -27.55 -11.04 1.08
CA LEU A 151 -26.48 -10.68 0.15
C LEU A 151 -25.41 -11.78 0.19
N LYS A 152 -25.14 -12.41 -0.95
CA LYS A 152 -23.97 -13.25 -1.13
C LYS A 152 -22.92 -12.48 -1.94
N VAL A 153 -21.73 -12.23 -1.39
CA VAL A 153 -20.56 -11.70 -2.10
C VAL A 153 -19.62 -12.87 -2.38
N ASP A 154 -19.41 -13.19 -3.64
CA ASP A 154 -18.59 -14.31 -4.10
C ASP A 154 -17.37 -13.76 -4.82
N LEU A 155 -16.20 -13.91 -4.20
CA LEU A 155 -14.92 -13.43 -4.72
C LEU A 155 -14.04 -14.58 -5.22
N GLY A 156 -14.42 -15.84 -4.96
CA GLY A 156 -13.65 -17.01 -5.31
C GLY A 156 -12.28 -17.12 -4.62
N VAL A 157 -11.99 -16.25 -3.65
CA VAL A 157 -10.72 -16.19 -2.93
C VAL A 157 -10.99 -16.22 -1.42
N PRO A 158 -10.47 -17.23 -0.71
CA PRO A 158 -10.63 -17.32 0.73
C PRO A 158 -9.81 -16.28 1.49
N GLY A 159 -10.32 -15.85 2.64
CA GLY A 159 -9.59 -15.00 3.57
C GLY A 159 -9.40 -13.55 3.13
N LEU A 160 -10.22 -13.04 2.18
CA LEU A 160 -10.25 -11.62 1.85
C LEU A 160 -11.12 -10.84 2.83
N ALA A 161 -10.63 -9.69 3.27
CA ALA A 161 -11.40 -8.78 4.11
C ALA A 161 -12.44 -8.03 3.27
N VAL A 162 -13.72 -8.28 3.51
CA VAL A 162 -14.85 -7.57 2.90
C VAL A 162 -15.46 -6.65 3.94
N THR A 163 -15.58 -5.37 3.65
CA THR A 163 -16.24 -4.41 4.53
C THR A 163 -17.63 -4.12 3.99
N LEU A 164 -18.62 -4.24 4.86
CA LEU A 164 -20.02 -3.97 4.56
C LEU A 164 -20.61 -3.04 5.62
N GLY A 165 -20.88 -1.79 5.24
CA GLY A 165 -21.24 -0.75 6.20
C GLY A 165 -20.11 -0.51 7.19
N ASN A 166 -20.35 -0.73 8.47
CA ASN A 166 -19.37 -0.58 9.56
C ASN A 166 -18.72 -1.91 10.00
N SER A 167 -19.11 -3.04 9.38
CA SER A 167 -18.58 -4.36 9.69
C SER A 167 -17.56 -4.80 8.65
N SER A 168 -16.49 -5.47 9.11
CA SER A 168 -15.52 -6.10 8.22
C SER A 168 -15.44 -7.58 8.58
N GLU A 169 -15.61 -8.43 7.59
CA GLU A 169 -15.61 -9.88 7.73
C GLU A 169 -14.68 -10.49 6.68
N MET A 170 -14.17 -11.68 6.99
CA MET A 170 -13.32 -12.42 6.06
C MET A 170 -14.17 -13.39 5.22
N THR A 171 -13.84 -13.51 3.93
CA THR A 171 -14.46 -14.53 3.08
C THR A 171 -14.17 -15.94 3.62
N THR A 172 -15.12 -16.85 3.43
CA THR A 172 -15.01 -18.25 3.82
C THR A 172 -13.93 -18.99 3.04
N GLN A 173 -13.73 -20.28 3.33
CA GLN A 173 -12.87 -21.16 2.53
C GLN A 173 -13.35 -21.33 1.08
N ALA A 174 -14.65 -21.12 0.82
CA ALA A 174 -15.19 -21.10 -0.54
C ALA A 174 -14.95 -19.74 -1.26
N GLY A 175 -14.43 -18.73 -0.55
CA GLY A 175 -14.19 -17.40 -1.09
C GLY A 175 -15.43 -16.53 -1.14
N ASP A 176 -16.45 -16.81 -0.35
CA ASP A 176 -17.70 -16.08 -0.28
C ASP A 176 -17.96 -15.45 1.10
N LEU A 177 -18.84 -14.47 1.13
CA LEU A 177 -19.42 -13.87 2.34
C LEU A 177 -20.94 -13.82 2.19
N ASN A 178 -21.67 -14.19 3.24
CA ASN A 178 -23.11 -14.06 3.29
C ASN A 178 -23.51 -13.08 4.39
N ALA A 179 -24.34 -12.10 4.04
CA ALA A 179 -24.86 -11.10 4.97
C ALA A 179 -26.36 -10.94 4.84
N THR A 180 -27.04 -10.74 5.97
CA THR A 180 -28.49 -10.46 6.01
C THR A 180 -28.68 -8.96 6.20
N LEU A 181 -29.32 -8.29 5.26
CA LEU A 181 -29.45 -6.84 5.18
C LEU A 181 -30.89 -6.41 4.96
N LEU A 182 -31.23 -5.20 5.44
CA LEU A 182 -32.55 -4.63 5.18
C LEU A 182 -32.70 -4.21 3.71
N VAL A 183 -33.81 -4.60 3.11
CA VAL A 183 -34.16 -4.24 1.73
C VAL A 183 -34.35 -2.73 1.60
N GLY A 184 -33.72 -2.14 0.58
CA GLY A 184 -33.85 -0.70 0.28
C GLY A 184 -32.94 0.22 1.09
N MET A 185 -32.16 -0.30 2.06
CA MET A 185 -31.08 0.48 2.70
C MET A 185 -29.85 0.54 1.80
N PRO A 186 -29.16 1.68 1.73
CA PRO A 186 -27.87 1.76 1.08
C PRO A 186 -26.77 1.25 2.03
N TYR A 187 -25.97 0.30 1.57
CA TYR A 187 -24.80 -0.21 2.28
C TYR A 187 -23.55 0.07 1.45
N GLN A 188 -22.50 0.54 2.08
CA GLN A 188 -21.20 0.65 1.45
C GLN A 188 -20.51 -0.73 1.47
N LEU A 189 -20.26 -1.28 0.30
CA LEU A 189 -19.47 -2.50 0.12
C LEU A 189 -18.07 -2.12 -0.32
N SER A 190 -17.06 -2.68 0.34
CA SER A 190 -15.65 -2.50 -0.02
C SER A 190 -14.92 -3.84 0.00
N VAL A 191 -14.12 -4.07 -1.04
CA VAL A 191 -13.24 -5.24 -1.18
C VAL A 191 -11.80 -4.77 -1.39
N PRO A 192 -10.76 -5.56 -1.04
CA PRO A 192 -9.37 -5.19 -1.29
C PRO A 192 -9.09 -4.98 -2.77
N SER A 193 -8.33 -3.93 -3.11
CA SER A 193 -7.83 -3.71 -4.48
C SER A 193 -6.80 -4.75 -4.87
N ASP A 194 -5.99 -5.16 -3.90
CA ASP A 194 -4.95 -6.17 -4.02
C ASP A 194 -4.66 -6.83 -2.67
N GLN A 195 -4.10 -8.04 -2.73
CA GLN A 195 -3.61 -8.78 -1.58
C GLN A 195 -2.30 -9.45 -1.96
N GLU A 196 -1.23 -9.10 -1.27
CA GLU A 196 0.08 -9.73 -1.44
C GLU A 196 0.28 -10.84 -0.40
N TYR A 197 0.87 -11.96 -0.83
CA TYR A 197 1.22 -13.10 0.00
C TYR A 197 2.73 -13.22 0.15
N GLN A 198 3.20 -13.84 1.23
CA GLN A 198 4.63 -13.99 1.53
C GLN A 198 5.45 -14.73 0.45
N ASN A 199 4.79 -15.53 -0.38
CA ASN A 199 5.43 -16.32 -1.44
C ASN A 199 5.66 -15.54 -2.75
N SER A 200 5.67 -14.20 -2.72
CA SER A 200 5.80 -13.35 -3.91
C SER A 200 4.67 -13.57 -4.95
N THR A 201 3.49 -13.90 -4.46
CA THR A 201 2.24 -13.98 -5.21
C THR A 201 1.32 -12.89 -4.72
N ARG A 202 0.59 -12.24 -5.62
CA ARG A 202 -0.50 -11.35 -5.25
C ARG A 202 -1.72 -11.58 -6.11
N ILE A 203 -2.86 -11.18 -5.60
CA ILE A 203 -4.10 -11.10 -6.35
C ILE A 203 -4.49 -9.63 -6.50
N ILE A 204 -5.10 -9.28 -7.61
CA ILE A 204 -5.58 -7.92 -7.90
C ILE A 204 -7.03 -8.00 -8.33
N PHE A 205 -7.85 -7.14 -7.75
CA PHE A 205 -9.25 -7.01 -8.15
C PHE A 205 -9.35 -6.63 -9.64
N SER A 206 -10.15 -7.38 -10.38
CA SER A 206 -10.32 -7.20 -11.83
C SER A 206 -11.66 -6.55 -12.18
N GLY A 207 -12.64 -6.63 -11.29
CA GLY A 207 -13.97 -6.07 -11.47
C GLY A 207 -15.08 -6.99 -11.01
N TRP A 208 -16.30 -6.47 -11.01
CA TRP A 208 -17.52 -7.19 -10.70
C TRP A 208 -18.14 -7.78 -11.97
N GLN A 209 -19.01 -8.78 -11.80
CA GLN A 209 -19.76 -9.41 -12.91
C GLN A 209 -20.60 -8.39 -13.70
N ASP A 210 -21.05 -7.31 -13.07
CA ASP A 210 -21.80 -6.22 -13.72
C ASP A 210 -20.93 -5.26 -14.56
N GLY A 211 -19.62 -5.53 -14.65
CA GLY A 211 -18.66 -4.74 -15.42
C GLY A 211 -18.09 -3.52 -14.69
N THR A 212 -18.47 -3.27 -13.43
CA THR A 212 -17.87 -2.20 -12.63
C THR A 212 -16.51 -2.61 -12.07
N ASN A 213 -15.53 -1.67 -12.04
CA ASN A 213 -14.17 -1.92 -11.58
C ASN A 213 -13.87 -1.28 -10.20
N GLN A 214 -14.88 -0.69 -9.57
CA GLN A 214 -14.70 -0.02 -8.28
C GLN A 214 -14.65 -1.04 -7.16
N THR A 215 -13.62 -0.96 -6.33
CA THR A 215 -13.48 -1.78 -5.12
C THR A 215 -14.41 -1.33 -4.00
N GLN A 216 -14.91 -0.09 -4.07
CA GLN A 216 -15.91 0.47 -3.15
C GLN A 216 -17.14 0.88 -3.94
N ARG A 217 -18.30 0.44 -3.49
CA ARG A 217 -19.59 0.77 -4.13
C ARG A 217 -20.71 0.82 -3.09
N PHE A 218 -21.74 1.59 -3.37
CA PHE A 218 -23.00 1.50 -2.64
C PHE A 218 -23.90 0.48 -3.30
N ILE A 219 -24.51 -0.36 -2.46
CA ILE A 219 -25.48 -1.36 -2.85
C ILE A 219 -26.78 -1.17 -2.07
N SER A 220 -27.91 -1.45 -2.68
CA SER A 220 -29.21 -1.48 -2.03
C SER A 220 -29.95 -2.69 -2.55
N LEU A 221 -30.38 -3.57 -1.64
CA LEU A 221 -31.03 -4.82 -2.01
C LEU A 221 -32.51 -4.57 -2.31
N THR A 222 -33.04 -5.23 -3.32
CA THR A 222 -34.49 -5.36 -3.59
C THR A 222 -35.03 -6.75 -3.21
N GLY A 223 -34.14 -7.71 -2.93
CA GLY A 223 -34.38 -9.10 -2.56
C GLY A 223 -33.03 -9.80 -2.45
N ASP A 224 -33.04 -11.12 -2.30
CA ASP A 224 -31.82 -11.92 -2.25
C ASP A 224 -30.96 -11.65 -3.47
N THR A 225 -29.70 -11.35 -3.25
CA THR A 225 -28.78 -10.85 -4.28
C THR A 225 -27.44 -11.54 -4.17
N GLN A 226 -26.87 -11.93 -5.31
CA GLN A 226 -25.49 -12.39 -5.40
C GLN A 226 -24.66 -11.39 -6.19
N LEU A 227 -23.51 -11.02 -5.66
CA LEU A 227 -22.49 -10.21 -6.31
C LEU A 227 -21.24 -11.07 -6.50
N ILE A 228 -20.77 -11.18 -7.75
CA ILE A 228 -19.57 -11.92 -8.09
C ILE A 228 -18.48 -10.92 -8.45
N GLY A 229 -17.36 -10.98 -7.72
CA GLY A 229 -16.16 -10.19 -7.98
C GLY A 229 -15.03 -11.09 -8.45
N TYR A 230 -14.23 -10.58 -9.38
CA TYR A 230 -13.14 -11.33 -9.99
C TYR A 230 -11.80 -10.78 -9.54
N TYR A 231 -10.88 -11.69 -9.21
CA TYR A 231 -9.48 -11.40 -8.94
C TYR A 231 -8.60 -12.13 -9.95
N ARG A 232 -7.50 -11.49 -10.34
CA ARG A 232 -6.44 -12.11 -11.13
C ARG A 232 -5.19 -12.31 -10.28
N THR A 233 -4.52 -13.43 -10.49
CA THR A 233 -3.25 -13.74 -9.82
C THR A 233 -2.09 -13.11 -10.57
N GLN A 234 -1.14 -12.54 -9.82
CA GLN A 234 0.14 -12.08 -10.34
C GLN A 234 1.30 -12.74 -9.59
N TYR A 235 2.37 -12.99 -10.31
CA TYR A 235 3.63 -13.53 -9.81
C TYR A 235 4.75 -12.51 -9.94
N LEU A 236 5.58 -12.42 -8.90
CA LEU A 236 6.73 -11.52 -8.89
C LEU A 236 7.89 -12.17 -9.63
N LEU A 237 8.42 -11.47 -10.63
CA LEU A 237 9.70 -11.78 -11.26
C LEU A 237 10.78 -10.90 -10.63
N LYS A 238 11.81 -11.54 -10.04
CA LYS A 238 13.01 -10.89 -9.51
C LYS A 238 14.17 -11.24 -10.43
N VAL A 239 14.88 -10.23 -10.93
CA VAL A 239 16.06 -10.40 -11.76
C VAL A 239 17.22 -9.68 -11.12
N THR A 240 18.36 -10.35 -10.96
CA THR A 240 19.57 -9.78 -10.41
C THR A 240 20.75 -10.09 -11.34
N SER A 241 21.52 -9.08 -11.68
CA SER A 241 22.76 -9.23 -12.44
C SER A 241 23.96 -9.12 -11.53
N SER A 242 24.91 -10.04 -11.69
CA SER A 242 26.14 -10.08 -10.87
C SER A 242 27.11 -8.93 -11.17
N GLN A 243 27.03 -8.30 -12.35
CA GLN A 243 28.03 -7.33 -12.81
C GLN A 243 27.48 -5.97 -13.21
N SER A 244 26.27 -5.90 -13.76
CA SER A 244 25.68 -4.62 -14.20
C SER A 244 25.10 -3.78 -13.05
N GLY A 245 25.07 -4.32 -11.82
CA GLY A 245 24.39 -3.71 -10.69
C GLY A 245 22.85 -3.64 -10.88
N TYR A 246 22.39 -4.30 -11.91
CA TYR A 246 20.99 -4.32 -12.32
C TYR A 246 20.21 -5.29 -11.43
N SER A 247 19.23 -4.75 -10.76
CA SER A 247 18.23 -5.53 -10.04
C SER A 247 16.89 -4.94 -10.34
N TYR A 248 15.97 -5.73 -10.85
CA TYR A 248 14.62 -5.25 -11.04
C TYR A 248 13.60 -6.29 -10.59
N GLN A 249 12.43 -5.78 -10.22
CA GLN A 249 11.29 -6.59 -9.81
C GLN A 249 10.07 -6.11 -10.57
N LYS A 250 9.30 -7.07 -11.10
CA LYS A 250 8.06 -6.76 -11.82
C LYS A 250 7.02 -7.84 -11.60
N TRP A 251 5.79 -7.41 -11.38
CA TRP A 251 4.64 -8.29 -11.33
C TRP A 251 4.13 -8.60 -12.72
N TYR A 252 3.81 -9.87 -12.94
CA TYR A 252 3.25 -10.38 -14.18
C TYR A 252 1.98 -11.17 -13.89
N ASP A 253 0.97 -11.04 -14.75
CA ASP A 253 -0.23 -11.85 -14.65
C ASP A 253 0.10 -13.33 -14.83
N ALA A 254 -0.56 -14.19 -14.05
CA ALA A 254 -0.40 -15.63 -14.17
C ALA A 254 -0.68 -16.09 -15.61
N GLY A 255 0.20 -16.91 -16.17
CA GLY A 255 0.12 -17.37 -17.55
C GLY A 255 0.62 -16.41 -18.61
N SER A 256 0.99 -15.17 -18.26
CA SER A 256 1.59 -14.23 -19.21
C SER A 256 3.05 -14.57 -19.53
N ASN A 257 3.52 -14.12 -20.69
CA ASN A 257 4.92 -14.28 -21.08
C ASN A 257 5.77 -13.11 -20.58
N ALA A 258 6.91 -13.43 -19.99
CA ALA A 258 7.97 -12.48 -19.66
C ALA A 258 9.15 -12.68 -20.60
N THR A 259 9.74 -11.60 -21.08
CA THR A 259 10.94 -11.60 -21.90
C THR A 259 12.03 -10.83 -21.17
N LEU A 260 13.21 -11.41 -21.09
CA LEU A 260 14.41 -10.80 -20.54
C LEU A 260 15.49 -10.74 -21.62
N GLN A 261 16.19 -9.62 -21.66
CA GLN A 261 17.33 -9.43 -22.52
C GLN A 261 18.46 -8.81 -21.72
N GLU A 262 19.66 -9.38 -21.81
CA GLU A 262 20.85 -8.88 -21.14
C GLU A 262 21.90 -8.46 -22.17
N VAL A 263 22.75 -7.54 -21.78
CA VAL A 263 23.86 -7.08 -22.63
C VAL A 263 24.89 -8.17 -22.77
N ASN A 264 25.49 -8.30 -23.96
CA ASN A 264 26.49 -9.33 -24.23
C ASN A 264 27.78 -9.14 -23.43
N PHE A 265 28.13 -7.91 -23.06
CA PHE A 265 29.30 -7.63 -22.23
C PHE A 265 29.12 -6.34 -21.41
N VAL A 266 29.85 -6.25 -20.29
CA VAL A 266 29.97 -5.09 -19.43
C VAL A 266 31.47 -4.75 -19.32
N PRO A 267 31.91 -3.50 -19.52
CA PRO A 267 33.31 -3.11 -19.33
C PRO A 267 33.76 -3.38 -17.90
N THR A 268 35.01 -3.78 -17.71
CA THR A 268 35.64 -3.82 -16.38
C THR A 268 36.10 -2.43 -15.95
N SER A 269 36.34 -2.25 -14.64
CA SER A 269 36.97 -1.03 -14.10
C SER A 269 38.49 -1.03 -14.33
N TRP A 270 39.11 0.17 -14.18
CA TRP A 270 40.57 0.30 -14.14
C TRP A 270 41.19 -0.61 -13.04
N PRO A 271 42.34 -1.29 -13.25
CA PRO A 271 43.23 -1.23 -14.46
C PRO A 271 42.85 -2.24 -15.56
N LEU A 272 41.96 -3.17 -15.33
CA LEU A 272 41.62 -4.26 -16.28
C LEU A 272 41.06 -3.72 -17.60
N ALA A 273 40.31 -2.62 -17.53
CA ALA A 273 39.74 -1.96 -18.71
C ALA A 273 40.82 -1.47 -19.71
N LEU A 274 42.02 -1.07 -19.26
CA LEU A 274 43.13 -0.65 -20.11
C LEU A 274 43.62 -1.77 -21.04
N PHE A 275 43.46 -3.01 -20.59
CA PHE A 275 43.90 -4.20 -21.32
C PHE A 275 42.75 -4.89 -22.05
N GLY A 276 41.57 -4.21 -22.19
CA GLY A 276 40.42 -4.76 -22.89
C GLY A 276 39.69 -5.84 -22.12
N GLY A 277 39.92 -5.96 -20.81
CA GLY A 277 39.17 -6.86 -19.95
C GLY A 277 37.68 -6.46 -19.94
N LYS A 278 36.80 -7.42 -20.03
CA LYS A 278 35.36 -7.24 -20.02
C LYS A 278 34.66 -8.40 -19.34
N TYR A 279 33.50 -8.12 -18.77
CA TYR A 279 32.59 -9.18 -18.35
C TYR A 279 31.72 -9.59 -19.53
N VAL A 280 31.73 -10.85 -19.89
CA VAL A 280 30.90 -11.41 -20.97
C VAL A 280 29.76 -12.19 -20.33
N PHE A 281 28.55 -11.97 -20.85
CA PHE A 281 27.38 -12.72 -20.40
C PHE A 281 27.62 -14.21 -20.60
N SER A 282 27.47 -14.99 -19.52
CA SER A 282 27.70 -16.46 -19.51
C SER A 282 26.40 -17.28 -19.46
N GLY A 283 25.29 -16.62 -19.10
CA GLY A 283 23.96 -17.24 -19.09
C GLY A 283 23.10 -16.84 -17.92
N TRP A 284 21.87 -17.23 -17.98
CA TRP A 284 20.87 -17.13 -16.94
C TRP A 284 20.89 -18.36 -16.04
N SER A 285 20.61 -18.16 -14.75
CA SER A 285 20.44 -19.23 -13.77
C SER A 285 19.32 -18.90 -12.78
N GLY A 286 18.96 -19.86 -11.92
CA GLY A 286 17.83 -19.76 -11.01
C GLY A 286 16.65 -20.55 -11.55
N ASP A 287 15.45 -19.94 -11.53
CA ASP A 287 14.23 -20.62 -11.98
C ASP A 287 14.16 -20.82 -13.51
N VAL A 288 15.03 -20.15 -14.26
CA VAL A 288 15.23 -20.35 -15.71
C VAL A 288 16.72 -20.42 -16.00
N ASN A 289 17.13 -21.46 -16.74
CA ASN A 289 18.51 -21.67 -17.14
C ASN A 289 18.65 -21.57 -18.67
N SER A 290 19.51 -20.66 -19.13
CA SER A 290 19.77 -20.47 -20.58
C SER A 290 21.12 -19.81 -20.81
N ARG A 291 21.76 -20.12 -21.93
CA ARG A 291 22.98 -19.44 -22.42
C ARG A 291 22.66 -18.29 -23.39
N SER A 292 21.44 -18.21 -23.88
CA SER A 292 21.02 -17.09 -24.76
C SER A 292 20.90 -15.80 -23.93
N SER A 293 21.37 -14.69 -24.47
CA SER A 293 21.21 -13.37 -23.86
C SER A 293 19.76 -12.90 -23.87
N GLU A 294 18.93 -13.45 -24.72
CA GLU A 294 17.48 -13.23 -24.76
C GLU A 294 16.74 -14.51 -24.43
N ILE A 295 15.79 -14.42 -23.47
CA ILE A 295 14.93 -15.54 -23.06
C ILE A 295 13.47 -15.05 -22.94
N SER A 296 12.56 -15.96 -23.25
CA SER A 296 11.13 -15.78 -23.03
C SER A 296 10.57 -17.01 -22.32
N PHE A 297 9.72 -16.79 -21.32
CA PHE A 297 9.13 -17.86 -20.52
C PHE A 297 7.77 -17.42 -19.97
N THR A 298 6.94 -18.40 -19.61
CA THR A 298 5.62 -18.16 -19.03
C THR A 298 5.72 -18.03 -17.51
N MET A 299 5.03 -17.03 -16.96
CA MET A 299 4.91 -16.77 -15.52
C MET A 299 3.79 -17.62 -14.91
N ASN A 300 4.11 -18.86 -14.55
CA ASN A 300 3.21 -19.83 -13.90
C ASN A 300 3.46 -19.96 -12.37
N SER A 301 4.49 -19.30 -11.89
CA SER A 301 4.88 -19.17 -10.48
C SER A 301 5.79 -17.95 -10.31
N PRO A 302 6.01 -17.46 -9.08
CA PRO A 302 7.08 -16.49 -8.81
C PRO A 302 8.43 -17.01 -9.29
N LYS A 303 9.26 -16.12 -9.84
CA LYS A 303 10.56 -16.51 -10.39
C LYS A 303 11.67 -15.58 -9.92
N THR A 304 12.81 -16.19 -9.60
CA THR A 304 14.06 -15.48 -9.30
C THR A 304 15.11 -15.94 -10.30
N ILE A 305 15.66 -15.00 -11.07
CA ILE A 305 16.58 -15.25 -12.15
C ILE A 305 17.85 -14.41 -11.95
N TYR A 306 18.99 -15.01 -12.20
CA TYR A 306 20.29 -14.39 -12.11
C TYR A 306 20.95 -14.32 -13.48
N ALA A 307 21.36 -13.10 -13.88
CA ALA A 307 22.22 -12.90 -15.04
C ALA A 307 23.68 -13.07 -14.62
N ASN A 308 24.34 -14.09 -15.12
CA ASN A 308 25.72 -14.41 -14.79
C ASN A 308 26.67 -13.91 -15.86
N PHE A 309 27.82 -13.42 -15.39
CA PHE A 309 28.89 -12.95 -16.25
C PHE A 309 30.21 -13.62 -15.86
N SER A 310 31.06 -13.90 -16.83
CA SER A 310 32.43 -14.35 -16.65
C SER A 310 33.39 -13.29 -17.16
N ILE A 311 34.59 -13.20 -16.56
CA ILE A 311 35.63 -12.29 -17.03
C ILE A 311 36.29 -12.88 -18.29
N ASP A 312 36.33 -12.11 -19.37
CA ASP A 312 37.13 -12.40 -20.56
C ASP A 312 38.47 -11.68 -20.44
N TYR A 313 39.52 -12.48 -20.28
CA TYR A 313 40.91 -12.02 -20.19
C TYR A 313 41.66 -12.04 -21.54
N GLY A 314 40.93 -12.27 -22.64
CA GLY A 314 41.56 -12.58 -23.97
C GLY A 314 42.64 -11.61 -24.40
N LEU A 315 42.52 -10.30 -24.07
CA LEU A 315 43.54 -9.31 -24.37
C LEU A 315 44.63 -9.16 -23.26
N LEU A 316 44.36 -9.65 -22.03
CA LEU A 316 45.31 -9.59 -20.92
C LEU A 316 46.43 -10.61 -21.01
N ILE A 317 46.22 -11.75 -21.67
CA ILE A 317 47.19 -12.84 -21.80
C ILE A 317 48.41 -12.35 -22.59
N PHE A 318 48.22 -11.58 -23.66
CA PHE A 318 49.29 -11.11 -24.52
C PHE A 318 50.31 -10.18 -23.80
N PRO A 319 49.88 -9.09 -23.11
CA PRO A 319 50.84 -8.24 -22.39
C PRO A 319 51.54 -8.98 -21.23
N ILE A 320 50.88 -9.95 -20.59
CA ILE A 320 51.51 -10.77 -19.55
C ILE A 320 52.61 -11.62 -20.13
N ILE A 321 52.39 -12.30 -21.27
CA ILE A 321 53.38 -13.08 -21.95
C ILE A 321 54.58 -12.20 -22.39
N VAL A 322 54.30 -11.04 -22.95
CA VAL A 322 55.35 -10.07 -23.35
C VAL A 322 56.16 -9.59 -22.13
N ALA A 323 55.48 -9.26 -21.03
CA ALA A 323 56.17 -8.83 -19.80
C ALA A 323 57.05 -9.95 -19.21
N LEU A 324 56.53 -11.19 -19.18
CA LEU A 324 57.31 -12.36 -18.74
C LEU A 324 58.51 -12.63 -19.66
N GLY A 325 58.32 -12.44 -20.96
CA GLY A 325 59.43 -12.53 -21.96
C GLY A 325 60.52 -11.50 -21.70
N ILE A 326 60.15 -10.23 -21.51
CA ILE A 326 61.08 -9.13 -21.19
C ILE A 326 61.83 -9.39 -19.86
N ILE A 327 61.09 -9.83 -18.83
CA ILE A 327 61.70 -10.21 -17.54
C ILE A 327 62.67 -11.37 -17.71
N GLY A 328 62.29 -12.37 -18.48
CA GLY A 328 63.18 -13.50 -18.82
C GLY A 328 64.45 -13.05 -19.51
N GLU A 329 64.36 -12.18 -20.51
CA GLU A 329 65.54 -11.60 -21.17
C GLU A 329 66.45 -10.80 -20.24
N ILE A 330 65.86 -9.97 -19.38
CA ILE A 330 66.61 -9.20 -18.37
C ILE A 330 67.38 -10.14 -17.44
N ILE A 331 66.71 -11.23 -16.96
CA ILE A 331 67.35 -12.23 -16.11
C ILE A 331 68.50 -12.92 -16.86
N LEU A 332 68.30 -13.33 -18.11
CA LEU A 332 69.33 -13.95 -18.94
C LEU A 332 70.51 -13.00 -19.17
N LEU A 333 70.26 -11.76 -19.44
CA LEU A 333 71.32 -10.73 -19.59
C LEU A 333 72.07 -10.51 -18.28
N ALA A 334 71.38 -10.46 -17.15
CA ALA A 334 72.01 -10.36 -15.84
C ALA A 334 72.90 -11.59 -15.51
N LEU A 335 72.40 -12.79 -15.84
CA LEU A 335 73.20 -14.01 -15.69
C LEU A 335 74.38 -14.07 -16.62
N LYS A 336 74.28 -13.61 -17.88
CA LYS A 336 75.42 -13.46 -18.81
C LYS A 336 76.44 -12.44 -18.32
N ARG A 337 76.01 -11.32 -17.77
CA ARG A 337 76.92 -10.34 -17.16
C ARG A 337 77.63 -10.92 -15.94
N ARG A 338 76.97 -11.68 -15.08
CA ARG A 338 77.63 -12.36 -13.94
C ARG A 338 78.65 -13.40 -14.38
N LYS A 339 78.46 -14.11 -15.50
CA LYS A 339 79.45 -15.00 -16.07
C LYS A 339 80.65 -14.27 -16.67
N ARG A 340 80.49 -13.06 -17.21
CA ARG A 340 81.58 -12.22 -17.75
C ARG A 340 82.42 -11.54 -16.67
N THR A 341 81.94 -11.31 -15.49
CA THR A 341 82.68 -10.71 -14.38
C THR A 341 83.48 -11.76 -13.55
N LYS A 342 83.37 -13.06 -13.86
CA LYS A 342 84.23 -14.07 -13.18
C LYS A 342 85.53 -14.43 -13.91
N THR A 343 85.92 -13.71 -15.00
CA THR A 343 87.11 -14.05 -15.80
C THR A 343 88.06 -12.87 -15.89
N THR A 344 88.42 -12.14 -14.81
CA THR A 344 89.60 -11.36 -14.67
C THR A 344 89.91 -11.10 -13.19
N LEU A 345 90.29 -12.17 -12.49
CA LEU A 345 91.22 -12.07 -11.39
C LEU A 345 92.50 -12.81 -11.86
N GLY A 346 93.42 -12.10 -12.47
CA GLY A 346 94.79 -12.59 -12.73
C GLY A 346 95.42 -13.01 -11.41
N PRO A 347 96.38 -13.96 -11.44
CA PRO A 347 97.13 -14.32 -10.22
C PRO A 347 97.86 -13.18 -9.68
N SER A 348 97.63 -12.77 -8.43
CA SER A 348 98.50 -11.87 -7.68
C SER A 348 99.84 -12.55 -7.57
N THR A 349 100.86 -12.09 -8.31
CA THR A 349 102.25 -12.39 -8.05
C THR A 349 102.60 -11.70 -6.73
N GLU A 350 102.49 -12.44 -5.63
CA GLU A 350 103.16 -12.07 -4.36
C GLU A 350 104.66 -12.13 -4.65
N ARG A 351 105.36 -11.05 -4.58
CA ARG A 351 106.84 -11.01 -4.59
C ARG A 351 107.29 -11.61 -3.30
N PRO A 352 108.28 -12.60 -3.38
CA PRO A 352 108.81 -13.11 -2.15
C PRO A 352 109.50 -12.04 -1.35
N THR A 353 109.33 -12.02 -0.03
CA THR A 353 109.94 -11.05 0.87
C THR A 353 111.14 -11.71 1.60
N CYS A 354 112.16 -10.90 1.88
CA CYS A 354 113.29 -11.36 2.64
C CYS A 354 112.91 -11.77 4.07
N PRO A 355 113.24 -13.03 4.49
CA PRO A 355 112.86 -13.56 5.80
C PRO A 355 113.54 -12.82 6.97
N ASN A 356 114.59 -11.98 6.71
CA ASN A 356 115.29 -11.27 7.78
C ASN A 356 114.83 -9.80 7.94
N CYS A 357 114.56 -9.09 6.84
CA CYS A 357 114.19 -7.66 6.88
C CYS A 357 112.81 -7.33 6.38
N GLY A 358 112.10 -8.30 5.78
CA GLY A 358 110.73 -8.10 5.26
C GLY A 358 110.62 -7.35 3.93
N GLU A 359 111.68 -6.90 3.32
CA GLU A 359 111.65 -6.22 2.03
C GLU A 359 111.45 -7.20 0.87
N ASP A 360 110.86 -6.70 -0.24
CA ASP A 360 110.60 -7.47 -1.43
C ASP A 360 111.92 -7.89 -2.08
N ILE A 361 112.04 -9.18 -2.43
CA ILE A 361 113.23 -9.76 -3.11
C ILE A 361 112.84 -10.30 -4.44
N GLU A 362 113.76 -10.39 -5.39
CA GLU A 362 113.58 -11.07 -6.62
C GLU A 362 114.03 -12.55 -6.46
N LYS A 363 113.25 -13.46 -7.05
CA LYS A 363 113.49 -14.97 -6.89
C LYS A 363 114.92 -15.37 -7.24
N GLU A 364 115.65 -14.53 -7.99
CA GLU A 364 116.95 -14.89 -8.49
C GLU A 364 118.08 -14.38 -7.55
N TRP A 365 117.73 -13.66 -6.46
CA TRP A 365 118.73 -13.08 -5.54
C TRP A 365 119.24 -14.14 -4.57
N VAL A 366 120.58 -14.34 -4.60
CA VAL A 366 121.29 -15.25 -3.66
C VAL A 366 121.51 -14.59 -2.31
N HIS A 367 121.51 -13.23 -2.29
CA HIS A 367 121.67 -12.43 -1.12
C HIS A 367 120.67 -11.23 -1.17
N CYS A 368 120.09 -10.93 -0.05
CA CYS A 368 119.28 -9.75 0.05
C CYS A 368 120.13 -8.49 -0.04
N ILE A 369 119.81 -7.55 -0.97
CA ILE A 369 120.55 -6.30 -1.20
C ILE A 369 120.35 -5.34 -0.08
N HIS A 370 119.29 -5.43 0.71
CA HIS A 370 118.97 -4.53 1.76
C HIS A 370 119.62 -4.86 3.12
N CYS A 371 119.76 -6.12 3.44
CA CYS A 371 120.32 -6.55 4.71
C CYS A 371 121.46 -7.52 4.64
N GLY A 372 121.86 -7.93 3.46
CA GLY A 372 122.98 -8.83 3.22
C GLY A 372 122.73 -10.29 3.56
N ASN A 373 121.51 -10.66 3.98
CA ASN A 373 121.17 -12.02 4.34
C ASN A 373 121.21 -12.98 3.14
N ASN A 374 121.86 -14.09 3.35
CA ASN A 374 121.98 -15.14 2.30
C ASN A 374 120.58 -15.85 2.10
N LEU A 375 120.03 -15.83 0.88
CA LEU A 375 118.73 -16.31 0.55
C LEU A 375 118.72 -17.77 0.03
N GLY A 376 119.98 -18.31 -0.12
CA GLY A 376 120.17 -19.62 -0.67
C GLY A 376 119.82 -19.75 -2.16
N PRO A 377 120.30 -20.73 -2.84
CA PRO A 377 119.92 -21.00 -4.25
C PRO A 377 118.42 -21.34 -4.31
N SER A 378 117.63 -20.73 -5.25
CA SER A 378 116.25 -21.07 -5.48
C SER A 378 116.17 -22.53 -5.94
N GLU A 379 115.66 -23.43 -5.08
CA GLU A 379 115.24 -24.74 -5.49
C GLU A 379 113.98 -24.65 -6.35
N ASP A 380 114.13 -24.44 -7.63
CA ASP A 380 113.06 -24.73 -8.61
C ASP A 380 113.69 -24.86 -10.04
N ALA A 381 114.73 -25.72 -10.15
CA ALA A 381 115.02 -26.22 -11.46
C ALA A 381 114.94 -27.77 -11.39
N ASP A 382 113.93 -28.25 -12.00
CA ASP A 382 113.65 -29.64 -12.36
C ASP A 382 112.40 -30.24 -11.68
N ALA A 383 111.19 -30.05 -12.30
CA ALA A 383 110.23 -31.12 -12.48
C ALA A 383 109.33 -30.76 -13.69
N LYS A 384 109.41 -31.63 -14.67
CA LYS A 384 108.77 -31.72 -15.98
C LYS A 384 107.28 -31.35 -16.00
#